data_34264dbb14718ed4c6118fdad092e24a
#
_entry.id   34264dbb14718ed4c6118fdad092e24a
#
_cell.length_a   1.000
_cell.length_b   1.000
_cell.length_c   1.000
_cell.angle_alpha   90.00
_cell.angle_beta   90.00
_cell.angle_gamma   90.00
#
_symmetry.space_group_name_H-M   'P 1'
#
loop_
_entity.id
_entity.type
_entity.pdbx_description
1 polymer ?
#
loop_
_entity_poly.entity_id
_entity_poly.type
_entity_poly.pdbx_seq_one_letter_code
_entity_poly.pdbx_strand_id
1 'polypeptide(L)'
;LHKEYRRQRQMCIRDSYSPVPEGVMDEGGLVLQKPEDLGEHRAITSAVNEAGGRIVLQILHAGRYAKVSTCVAPSAGKARINVFPPRALTTEEVWATVEGFANTSALAEQAGYVGVEIMGSEGYLINEFTAALTNQRDDEFGGDFDRRIRFPLEIVKAVRARVSPEFMVIYRISSIDLMDGGMTGEEVAEFARRVEAAGADMINTGIGWHESSVPTMAAPVPRAAWIDAIRNVKRAVGIPVMASNRINAPDVAEEIIASGAADLVSMARPLLADPEFARKTRENRADEINTCIACNQACLDRIFTDRVATCLVNPRAGREIEFDDSKTTAPKHFAVVGGGPAGMAFAIN
;
A
#
# COMPACT_ATOMS: atom_id res chain seq x y z
N LEU A 1 -15.43 -15.96 5.44
CA LEU A 1 -14.50 -15.18 6.28
C LEU A 1 -13.07 -15.18 5.74
N HIS A 2 -12.58 -16.34 5.29
CA HIS A 2 -11.20 -16.47 4.83
C HIS A 2 -10.94 -16.00 3.40
N LYS A 3 -11.93 -15.97 2.49
CA LYS A 3 -11.76 -15.53 1.09
C LYS A 3 -11.59 -14.01 0.98
N GLU A 4 -12.39 -13.25 1.70
CA GLU A 4 -12.34 -11.78 1.67
C GLU A 4 -11.11 -11.25 2.44
N TYR A 5 -10.77 -11.87 3.56
CA TYR A 5 -9.54 -11.56 4.31
C TYR A 5 -8.27 -11.84 3.50
N ARG A 6 -8.33 -12.80 2.58
CA ARG A 6 -7.25 -13.10 1.63
C ARG A 6 -7.03 -12.04 0.59
N ARG A 7 -8.11 -11.48 0.03
CA ARG A 7 -7.97 -10.36 -0.90
C ARG A 7 -7.16 -9.25 -0.26
N GLN A 8 -7.44 -8.86 0.96
CA GLN A 8 -6.67 -7.82 1.66
C GLN A 8 -5.23 -8.20 1.98
N ARG A 9 -4.91 -9.46 2.30
CA ARG A 9 -3.52 -9.91 2.47
C ARG A 9 -2.72 -9.99 1.17
N GLN A 10 -3.38 -10.21 0.05
CA GLN A 10 -2.79 -10.15 -1.29
C GLN A 10 -2.64 -8.72 -1.83
N MET A 11 -3.13 -7.75 -1.11
CA MET A 11 -3.55 -6.42 -1.51
C MET A 11 -2.49 -5.33 -1.50
N CYS A 12 -1.21 -5.61 -1.55
CA CYS A 12 -0.29 -4.50 -1.70
C CYS A 12 -0.35 -3.78 -3.05
N ILE A 13 -1.02 -4.35 -4.07
CA ILE A 13 -1.13 -3.71 -5.39
C ILE A 13 -2.46 -3.96 -6.11
N ARG A 14 -3.17 -5.08 -5.83
CA ARG A 14 -4.38 -5.46 -6.59
C ARG A 14 -5.71 -5.07 -5.95
N ASP A 15 -5.72 -4.75 -4.68
CA ASP A 15 -6.96 -4.60 -3.91
C ASP A 15 -7.13 -3.22 -3.26
N SER A 16 -6.44 -2.22 -3.78
CA SER A 16 -6.77 -0.83 -3.49
C SER A 16 -8.01 -0.45 -4.29
N TYR A 17 -8.98 0.15 -3.62
CA TYR A 17 -10.21 0.58 -4.28
C TYR A 17 -10.01 1.92 -4.95
N SER A 18 -10.42 2.01 -6.22
CA SER A 18 -10.39 3.28 -6.92
C SER A 18 -11.56 4.16 -6.49
N PRO A 19 -11.35 5.48 -6.37
CA PRO A 19 -12.42 6.43 -6.07
C PRO A 19 -13.33 6.69 -7.28
N VAL A 20 -12.85 6.39 -8.49
CA VAL A 20 -13.54 6.63 -9.77
C VAL A 20 -13.23 5.51 -10.77
N PRO A 21 -14.09 5.24 -11.76
CA PRO A 21 -13.91 4.12 -12.68
C PRO A 21 -12.62 4.18 -13.50
N GLU A 22 -12.18 5.35 -13.94
CA GLU A 22 -10.97 5.56 -14.72
C GLU A 22 -9.67 5.40 -13.92
N GLY A 23 -9.78 5.32 -12.60
CA GLY A 23 -8.66 5.14 -11.69
C GLY A 23 -8.32 3.69 -11.36
N VAL A 24 -9.03 2.72 -11.90
CA VAL A 24 -8.75 1.30 -11.66
C VAL A 24 -7.41 0.86 -12.26
N MET A 25 -6.78 -0.14 -11.64
CA MET A 25 -5.47 -0.64 -12.10
C MET A 25 -5.59 -1.44 -13.41
N ASP A 26 -6.64 -2.27 -13.55
CA ASP A 26 -6.88 -3.13 -14.70
C ASP A 26 -8.39 -3.32 -14.95
N GLU A 27 -8.75 -3.97 -16.05
CA GLU A 27 -10.13 -4.30 -16.36
C GLU A 27 -10.73 -5.19 -15.26
N GLY A 28 -11.88 -4.76 -14.72
CA GLY A 28 -12.50 -5.42 -13.55
C GLY A 28 -11.90 -4.98 -12.21
N GLY A 29 -11.07 -3.93 -12.19
CA GLY A 29 -10.57 -3.31 -10.96
C GLY A 29 -11.69 -2.82 -10.04
N LEU A 30 -11.40 -2.80 -8.74
CA LEU A 30 -12.40 -2.55 -7.71
C LEU A 30 -12.64 -1.04 -7.52
N VAL A 31 -13.91 -0.65 -7.48
CA VAL A 31 -14.38 0.72 -7.21
C VAL A 31 -15.33 0.68 -6.02
N LEU A 32 -15.28 1.67 -5.15
CA LEU A 32 -16.26 1.84 -4.07
C LEU A 32 -16.92 3.21 -4.21
N GLN A 33 -18.09 3.24 -4.83
CA GLN A 33 -18.80 4.49 -5.16
C GLN A 33 -20.23 4.54 -4.67
N LYS A 34 -20.83 3.39 -4.34
CA LYS A 34 -22.27 3.27 -4.04
C LYS A 34 -22.49 2.50 -2.74
N PRO A 35 -23.57 2.80 -2.00
CA PRO A 35 -23.96 2.04 -0.81
C PRO A 35 -24.18 0.53 -1.08
N GLU A 36 -24.59 0.17 -2.30
CA GLU A 36 -24.82 -1.24 -2.70
C GLU A 36 -23.52 -2.06 -2.66
N ASP A 37 -22.36 -1.41 -2.81
CA ASP A 37 -21.03 -2.06 -2.80
C ASP A 37 -20.58 -2.46 -1.37
N LEU A 38 -21.28 -1.98 -0.32
CA LEU A 38 -20.83 -2.13 1.07
C LEU A 38 -20.94 -3.57 1.63
N GLY A 39 -21.68 -4.46 0.99
CA GLY A 39 -21.95 -5.80 1.53
C GLY A 39 -20.69 -6.62 1.78
N GLU A 40 -19.81 -6.72 0.79
CA GLU A 40 -18.53 -7.44 0.91
C GLU A 40 -17.57 -6.75 1.91
N HIS A 41 -17.54 -5.43 1.90
CA HIS A 41 -16.72 -4.65 2.83
C HIS A 41 -17.12 -4.89 4.29
N ARG A 42 -18.42 -4.90 4.60
CA ARG A 42 -18.95 -5.15 5.94
C ARG A 42 -18.60 -6.56 6.44
N ALA A 43 -18.63 -7.55 5.57
CA ALA A 43 -18.21 -8.90 5.94
C ALA A 43 -16.74 -8.94 6.39
N ILE A 44 -15.87 -8.21 5.69
CA ILE A 44 -14.43 -8.13 6.01
C ILE A 44 -14.21 -7.36 7.32
N THR A 45 -14.79 -6.16 7.44
CA THR A 45 -14.59 -5.30 8.61
C THR A 45 -15.15 -5.93 9.88
N SER A 46 -16.33 -6.55 9.82
CA SER A 46 -16.91 -7.30 10.94
C SER A 46 -15.99 -8.42 11.40
N ALA A 47 -15.48 -9.22 10.48
CA ALA A 47 -14.57 -10.32 10.81
C ALA A 47 -13.27 -9.85 11.47
N VAL A 48 -12.70 -8.73 11.01
CA VAL A 48 -11.48 -8.15 11.61
C VAL A 48 -11.79 -7.59 13.00
N ASN A 49 -12.89 -6.85 13.14
CA ASN A 49 -13.29 -6.24 14.41
C ASN A 49 -13.63 -7.30 15.47
N GLU A 50 -14.36 -8.38 15.10
CA GLU A 50 -14.66 -9.52 15.99
C GLU A 50 -13.38 -10.22 16.45
N ALA A 51 -12.35 -10.28 15.61
CA ALA A 51 -11.02 -10.78 15.97
C ALA A 51 -10.18 -9.80 16.80
N GLY A 52 -10.71 -8.64 17.19
CA GLY A 52 -10.01 -7.59 17.93
C GLY A 52 -9.01 -6.79 17.09
N GLY A 53 -9.04 -6.93 15.76
CA GLY A 53 -8.20 -6.18 14.84
C GLY A 53 -8.80 -4.84 14.46
N ARG A 54 -8.01 -4.03 13.76
CA ARG A 54 -8.45 -2.78 13.13
C ARG A 54 -8.03 -2.77 11.69
N ILE A 55 -8.88 -2.24 10.81
CA ILE A 55 -8.63 -2.26 9.38
C ILE A 55 -8.98 -0.92 8.76
N VAL A 56 -8.10 -0.42 7.88
CA VAL A 56 -8.31 0.77 7.06
C VAL A 56 -8.45 0.37 5.59
N LEU A 57 -9.16 1.17 4.80
CA LEU A 57 -9.26 0.99 3.36
C LEU A 57 -8.19 1.83 2.66
N GLN A 58 -7.37 1.25 1.78
CA GLN A 58 -6.52 2.04 0.90
C GLN A 58 -7.31 2.49 -0.32
N ILE A 59 -7.29 3.79 -0.62
CA ILE A 59 -7.90 4.39 -1.80
C ILE A 59 -6.80 4.78 -2.77
N LEU A 60 -6.83 4.19 -3.96
CA LEU A 60 -5.81 4.36 -4.99
C LEU A 60 -6.44 4.71 -6.34
N HIS A 61 -5.92 5.73 -6.98
CA HIS A 61 -6.16 6.02 -8.39
C HIS A 61 -4.87 5.73 -9.18
N ALA A 62 -4.92 4.75 -10.08
CA ALA A 62 -3.73 4.22 -10.74
C ALA A 62 -3.04 5.24 -11.68
N GLY A 63 -3.75 6.28 -12.11
CA GLY A 63 -3.18 7.29 -12.99
C GLY A 63 -2.70 6.69 -14.31
N ARG A 64 -1.54 7.11 -14.79
CA ARG A 64 -0.91 6.61 -16.02
C ARG A 64 -0.37 5.18 -15.91
N TYR A 65 -0.44 4.57 -14.72
CA TYR A 65 -0.12 3.15 -14.54
C TYR A 65 -1.31 2.22 -14.73
N ALA A 66 -2.52 2.76 -14.87
CA ALA A 66 -3.72 1.99 -15.15
C ALA A 66 -3.58 1.23 -16.47
N LYS A 67 -3.83 -0.08 -16.45
CA LYS A 67 -3.78 -0.96 -17.62
C LYS A 67 -5.12 -1.00 -18.36
N VAL A 68 -5.78 0.14 -18.45
CA VAL A 68 -7.04 0.34 -19.16
C VAL A 68 -6.87 1.45 -20.19
N SER A 69 -7.57 1.34 -21.31
CA SER A 69 -7.49 2.34 -22.41
C SER A 69 -8.04 3.71 -22.03
N THR A 70 -8.82 3.79 -20.96
CA THR A 70 -9.42 5.02 -20.41
C THR A 70 -8.55 5.69 -19.36
N CYS A 71 -7.31 5.26 -19.17
CA CYS A 71 -6.41 5.82 -18.15
C CYS A 71 -6.19 7.32 -18.31
N VAL A 72 -6.05 8.00 -17.18
CA VAL A 72 -5.90 9.46 -17.09
C VAL A 72 -4.67 9.82 -16.26
N ALA A 73 -4.18 11.05 -16.43
CA ALA A 73 -3.02 11.58 -15.74
C ALA A 73 -3.13 13.11 -15.61
N PRO A 74 -2.26 13.79 -14.85
CA PRO A 74 -2.19 15.26 -14.88
C PRO A 74 -1.92 15.79 -16.28
N SER A 75 -1.07 15.12 -17.04
CA SER A 75 -0.70 15.47 -18.42
C SER A 75 -0.54 14.20 -19.27
N ALA A 76 -0.65 14.30 -20.59
CA ALA A 76 -0.70 13.17 -21.52
C ALA A 76 0.64 12.42 -21.71
N GLY A 77 1.42 12.25 -20.66
CA GLY A 77 2.73 11.58 -20.68
C GLY A 77 2.65 10.09 -20.40
N LYS A 78 2.98 9.24 -21.38
CA LYS A 78 2.96 7.78 -21.24
C LYS A 78 4.06 7.29 -20.29
N ALA A 79 3.72 6.41 -19.33
CA ALA A 79 4.69 5.69 -18.54
C ALA A 79 5.43 4.63 -19.35
N ARG A 80 6.75 4.45 -19.11
CA ARG A 80 7.56 3.44 -19.83
C ARG A 80 7.08 2.00 -19.58
N ILE A 81 6.49 1.75 -18.43
CA ILE A 81 6.01 0.43 -18.00
C ILE A 81 4.56 0.15 -18.39
N ASN A 82 3.85 1.08 -19.04
CA ASN A 82 2.45 0.92 -19.42
C ASN A 82 2.28 0.84 -20.96
N VAL A 83 1.22 0.16 -21.38
CA VAL A 83 0.85 0.00 -22.80
C VAL A 83 0.06 1.22 -23.28
N PHE A 84 -0.87 1.71 -22.48
CA PHE A 84 -1.80 2.78 -22.84
C PHE A 84 -1.23 4.17 -22.54
N PRO A 85 -1.33 5.14 -23.48
CA PRO A 85 -1.07 6.53 -23.18
C PRO A 85 -2.26 7.11 -22.40
N PRO A 86 -2.02 7.85 -21.31
CA PRO A 86 -3.10 8.47 -20.56
C PRO A 86 -3.61 9.72 -21.28
N ARG A 87 -4.89 10.02 -21.08
CA ARG A 87 -5.46 11.33 -21.38
C ARG A 87 -5.21 12.29 -20.20
N ALA A 88 -4.94 13.54 -20.47
CA ALA A 88 -4.88 14.56 -19.43
C ALA A 88 -6.29 14.82 -18.85
N LEU A 89 -6.38 14.91 -17.53
CA LEU A 89 -7.59 15.34 -16.83
C LEU A 89 -7.90 16.83 -17.10
N THR A 90 -9.16 17.18 -17.29
CA THR A 90 -9.59 18.59 -17.23
C THR A 90 -9.56 19.07 -15.77
N THR A 91 -9.68 20.37 -15.55
CA THR A 91 -9.73 20.96 -14.20
C THR A 91 -10.97 20.48 -13.44
N GLU A 92 -12.11 20.38 -14.15
CA GLU A 92 -13.37 19.87 -13.59
C GLU A 92 -13.28 18.40 -13.20
N GLU A 93 -12.58 17.57 -14.00
CA GLU A 93 -12.34 16.16 -13.69
C GLU A 93 -11.40 15.99 -12.49
N VAL A 94 -10.43 16.89 -12.31
CA VAL A 94 -9.58 16.90 -11.11
C VAL A 94 -10.43 17.13 -9.86
N TRP A 95 -11.34 18.12 -9.88
CA TRP A 95 -12.26 18.36 -8.77
C TRP A 95 -13.25 17.21 -8.56
N ALA A 96 -13.76 16.60 -9.63
CA ALA A 96 -14.62 15.41 -9.52
C ALA A 96 -13.86 14.23 -8.89
N THR A 97 -12.56 14.08 -9.16
CA THR A 97 -11.71 13.07 -8.52
C THR A 97 -11.53 13.34 -7.03
N VAL A 98 -11.34 14.60 -6.61
CA VAL A 98 -11.32 14.99 -5.18
C VAL A 98 -12.61 14.54 -4.48
N GLU A 99 -13.78 14.82 -5.06
CA GLU A 99 -15.06 14.39 -4.52
C GLU A 99 -15.21 12.86 -4.50
N GLY A 100 -14.65 12.16 -5.50
CA GLY A 100 -14.59 10.71 -5.53
C GLY A 100 -13.87 10.13 -4.31
N PHE A 101 -12.70 10.66 -3.94
CA PHE A 101 -11.97 10.25 -2.74
C PHE A 101 -12.78 10.49 -1.46
N ALA A 102 -13.43 11.65 -1.34
CA ALA A 102 -14.26 11.97 -0.19
C ALA A 102 -15.48 11.04 -0.08
N ASN A 103 -16.14 10.73 -1.19
CA ASN A 103 -17.27 9.81 -1.22
C ASN A 103 -16.87 8.39 -0.84
N THR A 104 -15.77 7.87 -1.43
CA THR A 104 -15.24 6.54 -1.10
C THR A 104 -14.87 6.45 0.38
N SER A 105 -14.31 7.52 0.96
CA SER A 105 -13.96 7.54 2.39
C SER A 105 -15.20 7.48 3.29
N ALA A 106 -16.27 8.20 2.95
CA ALA A 106 -17.54 8.12 3.69
C ALA A 106 -18.19 6.73 3.59
N LEU A 107 -18.09 6.09 2.42
CA LEU A 107 -18.57 4.71 2.24
C LEU A 107 -17.72 3.71 3.03
N ALA A 108 -16.41 3.91 3.10
CA ALA A 108 -15.52 3.10 3.93
C ALA A 108 -15.90 3.19 5.42
N GLU A 109 -16.18 4.38 5.92
CA GLU A 109 -16.66 4.57 7.30
C GLU A 109 -17.98 3.82 7.55
N GLN A 110 -18.95 3.95 6.65
CA GLN A 110 -20.23 3.22 6.70
C GLN A 110 -20.06 1.70 6.62
N ALA A 111 -19.00 1.24 5.99
CA ALA A 111 -18.64 -0.19 5.89
C ALA A 111 -17.95 -0.73 7.16
N GLY A 112 -17.61 0.12 8.15
CA GLY A 112 -16.99 -0.29 9.41
C GLY A 112 -15.46 -0.33 9.38
N TYR A 113 -14.82 0.29 8.40
CA TYR A 113 -13.39 0.61 8.48
C TYR A 113 -13.14 1.65 9.57
N VAL A 114 -11.97 1.62 10.18
CA VAL A 114 -11.58 2.61 11.21
C VAL A 114 -10.85 3.81 10.61
N GLY A 115 -10.60 3.80 9.31
CA GLY A 115 -9.92 4.85 8.58
C GLY A 115 -9.71 4.50 7.11
N VAL A 116 -9.09 5.44 6.41
CA VAL A 116 -8.62 5.26 5.02
C VAL A 116 -7.15 5.61 4.90
N GLU A 117 -6.47 4.98 3.94
CA GLU A 117 -5.14 5.40 3.48
C GLU A 117 -5.26 5.97 2.07
N ILE A 118 -4.96 7.25 1.91
CA ILE A 118 -4.91 7.96 0.62
C ILE A 118 -3.57 7.68 -0.03
N MET A 119 -3.58 7.01 -1.18
CA MET A 119 -2.38 6.56 -1.88
C MET A 119 -1.74 7.69 -2.72
N GLY A 120 -0.78 8.39 -2.14
CA GLY A 120 -0.08 9.53 -2.74
C GLY A 120 1.39 9.27 -3.08
N SER A 121 1.79 8.02 -3.37
CA SER A 121 3.17 7.63 -3.62
C SER A 121 3.34 6.66 -4.79
N GLU A 122 4.56 6.21 -5.03
CA GLU A 122 5.00 5.20 -6.02
C GLU A 122 4.63 5.50 -7.47
N GLY A 123 4.33 6.76 -7.80
CA GLY A 123 4.04 7.20 -9.18
C GLY A 123 2.59 7.02 -9.62
N TYR A 124 1.66 6.81 -8.69
CA TYR A 124 0.22 6.82 -8.96
C TYR A 124 -0.31 8.26 -9.11
N LEU A 125 -1.58 8.43 -9.49
CA LEU A 125 -2.14 9.72 -9.91
C LEU A 125 -1.77 10.89 -8.99
N ILE A 126 -1.93 10.74 -7.69
CA ILE A 126 -1.65 11.83 -6.73
C ILE A 126 -0.17 12.21 -6.77
N ASN A 127 0.73 11.21 -6.81
CA ASN A 127 2.17 11.46 -6.92
C ASN A 127 2.57 12.02 -8.28
N GLU A 128 1.84 11.67 -9.35
CA GLU A 128 2.03 12.29 -10.68
C GLU A 128 1.73 13.79 -10.65
N PHE A 129 0.76 14.25 -9.84
CA PHE A 129 0.48 15.68 -9.69
C PHE A 129 1.58 16.41 -8.94
N THR A 130 2.21 15.80 -7.94
CA THR A 130 3.25 16.45 -7.12
C THR A 130 4.59 16.57 -7.86
N ALA A 131 4.89 15.69 -8.81
CA ALA A 131 6.16 15.66 -9.52
C ALA A 131 6.14 16.54 -10.79
N ALA A 132 7.12 17.43 -10.92
CA ALA A 132 7.28 18.26 -12.13
C ALA A 132 7.49 17.42 -13.39
N LEU A 133 8.07 16.22 -13.27
CA LEU A 133 8.25 15.25 -14.36
C LEU A 133 6.95 14.95 -15.12
N THR A 134 5.84 14.79 -14.41
CA THR A 134 4.56 14.31 -14.97
C THR A 134 3.47 15.36 -14.99
N ASN A 135 3.62 16.42 -14.21
CA ASN A 135 2.65 17.50 -14.15
C ASN A 135 3.12 18.71 -14.98
N GLN A 136 2.70 18.76 -16.24
CA GLN A 136 2.97 19.84 -17.18
C GLN A 136 1.76 20.77 -17.38
N ARG A 137 0.87 20.83 -16.38
CA ARG A 137 -0.34 21.67 -16.39
C ARG A 137 0.03 23.14 -16.19
N ASP A 138 -0.78 24.02 -16.74
CA ASP A 138 -0.69 25.48 -16.60
C ASP A 138 -1.85 26.09 -15.78
N ASP A 139 -2.79 25.25 -15.31
CA ASP A 139 -3.91 25.64 -14.47
C ASP A 139 -3.52 25.67 -12.96
N GLU A 140 -4.55 25.75 -12.11
CA GLU A 140 -4.39 25.83 -10.64
C GLU A 140 -3.78 24.58 -9.98
N PHE A 141 -3.59 23.48 -10.72
CA PHE A 141 -3.03 22.21 -10.25
C PHE A 141 -1.65 21.90 -10.81
N GLY A 142 -1.01 22.84 -11.55
CA GLY A 142 0.29 22.63 -12.18
C GLY A 142 1.20 23.87 -12.20
N GLY A 143 2.46 23.66 -12.57
CA GLY A 143 3.48 24.72 -12.60
C GLY A 143 4.37 24.71 -11.35
N ASP A 144 4.25 25.71 -10.48
CA ASP A 144 5.05 25.78 -9.26
C ASP A 144 4.68 24.71 -8.21
N PHE A 145 5.52 24.58 -7.19
CA PHE A 145 5.34 23.59 -6.14
C PHE A 145 3.97 23.70 -5.44
N ASP A 146 3.53 24.91 -5.10
CA ASP A 146 2.29 25.15 -4.39
C ASP A 146 1.06 24.65 -5.18
N ARG A 147 1.06 24.85 -6.48
CA ARG A 147 -0.02 24.37 -7.36
C ARG A 147 0.07 22.86 -7.62
N ARG A 148 1.27 22.31 -7.76
CA ARG A 148 1.43 20.85 -7.92
C ARG A 148 0.93 20.05 -6.72
N ILE A 149 1.11 20.56 -5.50
CA ILE A 149 0.64 19.86 -4.29
C ILE A 149 -0.82 20.19 -3.93
N ARG A 150 -1.49 21.08 -4.65
CA ARG A 150 -2.88 21.46 -4.38
C ARG A 150 -3.84 20.28 -4.46
N PHE A 151 -3.74 19.47 -5.51
CA PHE A 151 -4.63 18.32 -5.68
C PHE A 151 -4.64 17.36 -4.47
N PRO A 152 -3.49 16.82 -4.00
CA PRO A 152 -3.47 16.00 -2.80
C PRO A 152 -3.99 16.70 -1.54
N LEU A 153 -3.71 17.98 -1.37
CA LEU A 153 -4.19 18.73 -0.20
C LEU A 153 -5.70 18.91 -0.21
N GLU A 154 -6.30 19.19 -1.37
CA GLU A 154 -7.76 19.27 -1.51
C GLU A 154 -8.42 17.89 -1.27
N ILE A 155 -7.80 16.78 -1.69
CA ILE A 155 -8.27 15.43 -1.34
C ILE A 155 -8.30 15.24 0.19
N VAL A 156 -7.19 15.52 0.89
CA VAL A 156 -7.12 15.33 2.34
C VAL A 156 -8.18 16.18 3.06
N LYS A 157 -8.33 17.45 2.66
CA LYS A 157 -9.37 18.35 3.22
C LYS A 157 -10.78 17.84 2.96
N ALA A 158 -11.08 17.42 1.73
CA ALA A 158 -12.40 16.93 1.36
C ALA A 158 -12.75 15.62 2.10
N VAL A 159 -11.78 14.71 2.24
CA VAL A 159 -11.93 13.49 3.03
C VAL A 159 -12.18 13.85 4.50
N ARG A 160 -11.34 14.68 5.12
CA ARG A 160 -11.49 15.07 6.52
C ARG A 160 -12.83 15.75 6.81
N ALA A 161 -13.31 16.57 5.90
CA ALA A 161 -14.61 17.24 6.02
C ALA A 161 -15.81 16.29 5.87
N ARG A 162 -15.63 15.12 5.25
CA ARG A 162 -16.69 14.17 4.93
C ARG A 162 -16.89 13.07 5.97
N VAL A 163 -15.84 12.75 6.76
CA VAL A 163 -15.84 11.65 7.72
C VAL A 163 -15.82 12.17 9.16
N SER A 164 -16.17 11.31 10.13
CA SER A 164 -16.18 11.69 11.55
C SER A 164 -14.78 12.03 12.08
N PRO A 165 -14.67 12.79 13.17
CA PRO A 165 -13.37 13.12 13.78
C PRO A 165 -12.56 11.90 14.23
N GLU A 166 -13.23 10.81 14.60
CA GLU A 166 -12.62 9.56 15.07
C GLU A 166 -12.14 8.67 13.91
N PHE A 167 -12.60 8.94 12.68
CA PHE A 167 -12.20 8.17 11.50
C PHE A 167 -10.81 8.60 11.04
N MET A 168 -9.87 7.66 11.01
CA MET A 168 -8.45 7.93 10.73
C MET A 168 -8.21 8.25 9.25
N VAL A 169 -7.54 9.35 8.97
CA VAL A 169 -7.08 9.73 7.63
C VAL A 169 -5.56 9.55 7.56
N ILE A 170 -5.12 8.48 6.92
CA ILE A 170 -3.70 8.21 6.67
C ILE A 170 -3.36 8.73 5.28
N TYR A 171 -2.24 9.43 5.14
CA TYR A 171 -1.71 9.81 3.84
C TYR A 171 -0.43 9.04 3.54
N ARG A 172 -0.39 8.31 2.41
CA ARG A 172 0.83 7.63 1.98
C ARG A 172 1.64 8.56 1.07
N ILE A 173 2.74 9.10 1.62
CA ILE A 173 3.61 10.06 0.95
C ILE A 173 4.77 9.35 0.25
N SER A 174 5.17 9.82 -0.93
CA SER A 174 6.46 9.44 -1.51
C SER A 174 7.58 10.17 -0.76
N SER A 175 8.33 9.43 0.07
CA SER A 175 9.45 10.01 0.83
C SER A 175 10.67 10.30 -0.05
N ILE A 176 10.76 9.63 -1.17
CA ILE A 176 11.73 9.84 -2.24
C ILE A 176 11.20 9.20 -3.53
N ASP A 177 11.18 9.94 -4.62
CA ASP A 177 10.64 9.45 -5.90
C ASP A 177 11.63 8.56 -6.66
N LEU A 178 12.93 8.76 -6.50
CA LEU A 178 14.00 8.07 -7.25
C LEU A 178 13.86 8.24 -8.77
N MET A 179 13.35 9.38 -9.18
CA MET A 179 13.12 9.80 -10.56
C MET A 179 13.64 11.21 -10.77
N ASP A 180 14.29 11.47 -11.90
CA ASP A 180 14.66 12.83 -12.30
C ASP A 180 13.39 13.67 -12.50
N GLY A 181 13.32 14.85 -11.89
CA GLY A 181 12.13 15.70 -11.89
C GLY A 181 11.01 15.29 -10.92
N GLY A 182 11.30 14.37 -10.01
CA GLY A 182 10.51 14.12 -8.81
C GLY A 182 10.68 15.23 -7.77
N MET A 183 10.00 15.10 -6.62
CA MET A 183 10.14 16.07 -5.51
C MET A 183 11.52 15.98 -4.86
N THR A 184 12.07 17.14 -4.50
CA THR A 184 13.28 17.24 -3.67
C THR A 184 12.97 16.86 -2.22
N GLY A 185 13.99 16.54 -1.43
CA GLY A 185 13.80 16.26 -0.01
C GLY A 185 13.21 17.43 0.78
N GLU A 186 13.50 18.68 0.39
CA GLU A 186 12.92 19.88 0.99
C GLU A 186 11.44 20.02 0.63
N GLU A 187 11.08 19.80 -0.65
CA GLU A 187 9.69 19.79 -1.11
C GLU A 187 8.88 18.69 -0.41
N VAL A 188 9.44 17.48 -0.23
CA VAL A 188 8.79 16.38 0.50
C VAL A 188 8.53 16.78 1.95
N ALA A 189 9.49 17.38 2.65
CA ALA A 189 9.34 17.81 4.03
C ALA A 189 8.26 18.91 4.17
N GLU A 190 8.25 19.89 3.26
CA GLU A 190 7.23 20.94 3.24
C GLU A 190 5.84 20.36 2.90
N PHE A 191 5.77 19.49 1.92
CA PHE A 191 4.53 18.82 1.57
C PHE A 191 3.95 17.99 2.73
N ALA A 192 4.79 17.26 3.47
CA ALA A 192 4.37 16.50 4.65
C ALA A 192 3.74 17.42 5.72
N ARG A 193 4.33 18.59 5.99
CA ARG A 193 3.75 19.59 6.91
C ARG A 193 2.36 20.06 6.45
N ARG A 194 2.20 20.29 5.15
CA ARG A 194 0.91 20.73 4.60
C ARG A 194 -0.14 19.63 4.60
N VAL A 195 0.26 18.37 4.42
CA VAL A 195 -0.63 17.20 4.55
C VAL A 195 -1.15 17.08 5.99
N GLU A 196 -0.27 17.23 6.99
CA GLU A 196 -0.68 17.31 8.40
C GLU A 196 -1.66 18.47 8.63
N ALA A 197 -1.32 19.66 8.17
CA ALA A 197 -2.18 20.85 8.32
C ALA A 197 -3.53 20.71 7.57
N ALA A 198 -3.60 19.92 6.52
CA ALA A 198 -4.83 19.61 5.79
C ALA A 198 -5.74 18.64 6.53
N GLY A 199 -5.29 17.97 7.59
CA GLY A 199 -6.09 17.13 8.48
C GLY A 199 -5.80 15.63 8.37
N ALA A 200 -4.62 15.22 7.91
CA ALA A 200 -4.17 13.85 8.05
C ALA A 200 -3.79 13.54 9.50
N ASP A 201 -4.14 12.35 9.98
CA ASP A 201 -3.85 11.89 11.34
C ASP A 201 -2.52 11.13 11.41
N MET A 202 -2.04 10.61 10.29
CA MET A 202 -0.84 9.80 10.20
C MET A 202 -0.26 9.82 8.78
N ILE A 203 1.04 9.67 8.66
CA ILE A 203 1.73 9.50 7.38
C ILE A 203 2.31 8.09 7.30
N ASN A 204 1.99 7.37 6.21
CA ASN A 204 2.71 6.19 5.78
C ASN A 204 3.71 6.57 4.69
N THR A 205 4.86 5.94 4.64
CA THR A 205 5.90 6.28 3.67
C THR A 205 5.94 5.31 2.50
N GLY A 206 6.07 5.84 1.29
CA GLY A 206 6.36 5.11 0.06
C GLY A 206 7.75 5.45 -0.46
N ILE A 207 8.36 4.56 -1.23
CA ILE A 207 9.74 4.70 -1.71
C ILE A 207 9.82 4.35 -3.19
N GLY A 208 10.17 5.35 -3.98
CA GLY A 208 10.45 5.20 -5.40
C GLY A 208 9.24 4.92 -6.26
N TRP A 209 9.28 5.39 -7.49
CA TRP A 209 8.26 5.08 -8.48
C TRP A 209 8.45 3.69 -9.07
N HIS A 210 7.37 3.05 -9.53
CA HIS A 210 7.43 1.71 -10.15
C HIS A 210 8.32 1.66 -11.39
N GLU A 211 8.49 2.76 -12.12
CA GLU A 211 9.36 2.86 -13.30
C GLU A 211 10.79 3.37 -12.99
N SER A 212 11.12 3.58 -11.70
CA SER A 212 12.48 3.91 -11.30
C SER A 212 13.44 2.78 -11.63
N SER A 213 14.62 3.12 -12.13
CA SER A 213 15.71 2.17 -12.35
C SER A 213 16.41 1.75 -11.05
N VAL A 214 16.16 2.45 -9.94
CA VAL A 214 16.71 2.13 -8.63
C VAL A 214 15.80 1.12 -7.92
N PRO A 215 16.26 -0.09 -7.61
CA PRO A 215 15.45 -1.07 -6.92
C PRO A 215 15.18 -0.64 -5.48
N THR A 216 13.92 -0.74 -5.03
CA THR A 216 13.52 -0.28 -3.68
C THR A 216 13.23 -1.42 -2.72
N MET A 217 12.92 -2.63 -3.21
CA MET A 217 12.39 -3.70 -2.38
C MET A 217 12.95 -5.10 -2.68
N ALA A 218 13.85 -5.23 -3.67
CA ALA A 218 14.45 -6.50 -4.05
C ALA A 218 15.53 -6.96 -3.07
N ALA A 219 15.96 -8.23 -3.15
CA ALA A 219 16.92 -8.83 -2.25
C ALA A 219 18.28 -8.07 -2.13
N PRO A 220 18.83 -7.48 -3.21
CA PRO A 220 20.07 -6.70 -3.13
C PRO A 220 19.95 -5.40 -2.32
N VAL A 221 18.72 -4.89 -2.12
CA VAL A 221 18.50 -3.67 -1.32
C VAL A 221 18.68 -3.99 0.16
N PRO A 222 19.56 -3.30 0.90
CA PRO A 222 19.76 -3.52 2.33
C PRO A 222 18.46 -3.35 3.13
N ARG A 223 18.40 -3.99 4.30
CA ARG A 223 17.31 -3.76 5.26
C ARG A 223 17.34 -2.30 5.71
N ALA A 224 16.16 -1.68 5.86
CA ALA A 224 15.99 -0.28 6.25
C ALA A 224 16.78 0.73 5.39
N ALA A 225 17.09 0.40 4.13
CA ALA A 225 17.93 1.25 3.25
C ALA A 225 17.43 2.68 3.08
N TRP A 226 16.14 2.92 3.28
CA TRP A 226 15.49 4.21 3.00
C TRP A 226 15.21 5.05 4.25
N ILE A 227 15.82 4.66 5.39
CA ILE A 227 15.51 5.26 6.69
C ILE A 227 15.77 6.78 6.74
N ASP A 228 16.76 7.29 6.00
CA ASP A 228 17.05 8.72 5.99
C ASP A 228 15.98 9.54 5.26
N ALA A 229 15.42 9.03 4.18
CA ALA A 229 14.26 9.66 3.52
C ALA A 229 13.02 9.67 4.43
N ILE A 230 12.80 8.58 5.17
CA ILE A 230 11.71 8.46 6.14
C ILE A 230 11.92 9.42 7.31
N ARG A 231 13.14 9.51 7.83
CA ARG A 231 13.52 10.44 8.91
C ARG A 231 13.34 11.90 8.50
N ASN A 232 13.53 12.23 7.23
CA ASN A 232 13.25 13.56 6.69
C ASN A 232 11.78 13.93 6.86
N VAL A 233 10.86 13.02 6.52
CA VAL A 233 9.41 13.18 6.74
C VAL A 233 9.10 13.29 8.24
N LYS A 234 9.64 12.36 9.07
CA LYS A 234 9.38 12.34 10.52
C LYS A 234 9.79 13.63 11.21
N ARG A 235 10.89 14.24 10.81
CA ARG A 235 11.35 15.54 11.37
C ARG A 235 10.48 16.71 10.97
N ALA A 236 9.71 16.59 9.91
CA ALA A 236 8.90 17.67 9.36
C ALA A 236 7.52 17.78 10.03
N VAL A 237 7.01 16.69 10.65
CA VAL A 237 5.63 16.61 11.13
C VAL A 237 5.55 16.22 12.62
N GLY A 238 4.45 16.61 13.28
CA GLY A 238 4.11 16.22 14.65
C GLY A 238 3.28 14.93 14.73
N ILE A 239 2.59 14.57 13.66
CA ILE A 239 1.77 13.34 13.61
C ILE A 239 2.64 12.09 13.47
N PRO A 240 2.10 10.88 13.81
CA PRO A 240 2.82 9.63 13.65
C PRO A 240 3.23 9.35 12.20
N VAL A 241 4.44 8.79 12.04
CA VAL A 241 4.98 8.36 10.74
C VAL A 241 5.27 6.87 10.75
N MET A 242 4.80 6.15 9.72
CA MET A 242 5.09 4.73 9.49
C MET A 242 6.22 4.57 8.50
N ALA A 243 7.25 3.82 8.89
CA ALA A 243 8.34 3.43 8.00
C ALA A 243 7.95 2.22 7.14
N SER A 244 8.32 2.23 5.88
CA SER A 244 8.10 1.13 4.94
C SER A 244 9.39 0.70 4.23
N ASN A 245 9.29 -0.33 3.40
CA ASN A 245 10.33 -0.90 2.54
C ASN A 245 11.53 -1.54 3.27
N ARG A 246 11.76 -2.80 2.93
CA ARG A 246 12.90 -3.61 3.43
C ARG A 246 12.97 -3.78 4.96
N ILE A 247 11.83 -3.76 5.62
CA ILE A 247 11.68 -4.09 7.05
C ILE A 247 11.08 -5.49 7.10
N ASN A 248 11.86 -6.50 7.48
CA ASN A 248 11.46 -7.90 7.43
C ASN A 248 11.93 -8.74 8.63
N ALA A 249 12.39 -8.10 9.70
CA ALA A 249 12.81 -8.74 10.93
C ALA A 249 12.43 -7.85 12.12
N PRO A 250 12.16 -8.43 13.31
CA PRO A 250 11.76 -7.68 14.51
C PRO A 250 12.82 -6.69 15.00
N ASP A 251 14.09 -7.07 14.99
CA ASP A 251 15.23 -6.25 15.37
C ASP A 251 15.36 -4.99 14.50
N VAL A 252 15.17 -5.14 13.18
CA VAL A 252 15.16 -3.99 12.25
C VAL A 252 13.99 -3.05 12.53
N ALA A 253 12.82 -3.59 12.81
CA ALA A 253 11.64 -2.78 13.15
C ALA A 253 11.85 -2.01 14.46
N GLU A 254 12.38 -2.70 15.47
CA GLU A 254 12.66 -2.11 16.79
C GLU A 254 13.72 -1.01 16.72
N GLU A 255 14.81 -1.21 15.97
CA GLU A 255 15.84 -0.21 15.76
C GLU A 255 15.30 1.07 15.12
N ILE A 256 14.42 0.96 14.13
CA ILE A 256 13.80 2.11 13.48
C ILE A 256 13.01 2.94 14.50
N ILE A 257 12.20 2.28 15.33
CA ILE A 257 11.36 2.94 16.33
C ILE A 257 12.24 3.51 17.45
N ALA A 258 13.15 2.72 18.00
CA ALA A 258 14.04 3.12 19.09
C ALA A 258 14.95 4.29 18.72
N SER A 259 15.38 4.38 17.45
CA SER A 259 16.15 5.51 16.93
C SER A 259 15.32 6.80 16.72
N GLY A 260 14.01 6.75 16.87
CA GLY A 260 13.10 7.86 16.58
C GLY A 260 13.00 8.21 15.09
N ALA A 261 13.41 7.31 14.21
CA ALA A 261 13.32 7.53 12.75
C ALA A 261 11.87 7.45 12.23
N ALA A 262 11.02 6.69 12.91
CA ALA A 262 9.59 6.61 12.69
C ALA A 262 8.89 6.18 13.99
N ASP A 263 7.56 6.28 14.05
CA ASP A 263 6.75 5.88 15.21
C ASP A 263 6.19 4.45 15.05
N LEU A 264 6.00 4.01 13.81
CA LEU A 264 5.48 2.70 13.45
C LEU A 264 6.24 2.11 12.26
N VAL A 265 6.01 0.83 11.99
CA VAL A 265 6.50 0.17 10.78
C VAL A 265 5.33 -0.43 10.00
N SER A 266 5.41 -0.34 8.68
CA SER A 266 4.45 -0.90 7.73
C SER A 266 5.09 -2.07 7.00
N MET A 267 4.43 -3.23 7.00
CA MET A 267 4.93 -4.46 6.40
C MET A 267 3.84 -5.13 5.56
N ALA A 268 4.17 -5.58 4.36
CA ALA A 268 3.29 -6.39 3.53
C ALA A 268 3.86 -7.80 3.33
N ARG A 269 4.94 -7.91 2.57
CA ARG A 269 5.57 -9.22 2.25
C ARG A 269 6.07 -10.00 3.46
N PRO A 270 6.56 -9.40 4.56
CA PRO A 270 6.86 -10.15 5.79
C PRO A 270 5.66 -10.87 6.39
N LEU A 271 4.46 -10.24 6.37
CA LEU A 271 3.22 -10.85 6.83
C LEU A 271 2.66 -11.89 5.85
N LEU A 272 3.00 -11.78 4.56
CA LEU A 272 2.71 -12.83 3.59
C LEU A 272 3.63 -14.06 3.81
N ALA A 273 4.89 -13.84 4.15
CA ALA A 273 5.85 -14.89 4.47
C ALA A 273 5.52 -15.58 5.80
N ASP A 274 5.11 -14.81 6.80
CA ASP A 274 4.70 -15.31 8.11
C ASP A 274 3.51 -14.48 8.66
N PRO A 275 2.29 -14.99 8.62
CA PRO A 275 1.12 -14.28 9.15
C PRO A 275 1.18 -14.09 10.67
N GLU A 276 2.00 -14.87 11.37
CA GLU A 276 2.19 -14.82 12.80
C GLU A 276 3.38 -13.95 13.25
N PHE A 277 3.99 -13.22 12.32
CA PHE A 277 5.16 -12.39 12.57
C PHE A 277 5.02 -11.54 13.84
N ALA A 278 3.92 -10.79 13.97
CA ALA A 278 3.69 -9.92 15.13
C ALA A 278 3.50 -10.72 16.44
N ARG A 279 2.82 -11.87 16.38
CA ARG A 279 2.62 -12.75 17.54
C ARG A 279 3.95 -13.36 18.00
N LYS A 280 4.71 -13.94 17.07
CA LYS A 280 6.02 -14.54 17.37
C LYS A 280 7.01 -13.49 17.92
N THR A 281 6.99 -12.27 17.36
CA THR A 281 7.80 -11.15 17.87
C THR A 281 7.45 -10.85 19.33
N ARG A 282 6.17 -10.71 19.66
CA ARG A 282 5.68 -10.41 21.02
C ARG A 282 6.02 -11.52 22.01
N GLU A 283 6.07 -12.78 21.56
CA GLU A 283 6.36 -13.97 22.35
C GLU A 283 7.86 -14.28 22.42
N ASN A 284 8.74 -13.42 21.91
CA ASN A 284 10.20 -13.62 21.82
C ASN A 284 10.62 -14.89 21.04
N ARG A 285 9.87 -15.23 20.00
CA ARG A 285 10.08 -16.38 19.11
C ARG A 285 10.52 -15.92 17.73
N ALA A 286 11.45 -14.97 17.68
CA ALA A 286 11.91 -14.38 16.40
C ALA A 286 12.65 -15.41 15.51
N ASP A 287 13.25 -16.42 16.08
CA ASP A 287 13.91 -17.55 15.42
C ASP A 287 12.92 -18.47 14.67
N GLU A 288 11.66 -18.45 15.05
CA GLU A 288 10.60 -19.21 14.39
C GLU A 288 9.91 -18.41 13.25
N ILE A 289 10.28 -17.16 13.04
CA ILE A 289 9.70 -16.34 11.98
C ILE A 289 10.18 -16.80 10.61
N ASN A 290 9.24 -17.13 9.73
CA ASN A 290 9.52 -17.41 8.34
C ASN A 290 9.82 -16.10 7.59
N THR A 291 11.09 -15.71 7.58
CA THR A 291 11.51 -14.38 7.13
C THR A 291 11.36 -14.20 5.61
N CYS A 292 10.75 -13.11 5.19
CA CYS A 292 10.68 -12.71 3.79
C CYS A 292 12.08 -12.47 3.22
N ILE A 293 12.47 -13.24 2.20
CA ILE A 293 13.77 -13.17 1.52
C ILE A 293 13.85 -12.11 0.41
N ALA A 294 12.78 -11.35 0.21
CA ALA A 294 12.67 -10.29 -0.81
C ALA A 294 12.92 -10.74 -2.27
N CYS A 295 12.65 -11.99 -2.57
CA CYS A 295 12.84 -12.58 -3.91
C CYS A 295 11.85 -12.07 -4.95
N ASN A 296 10.68 -11.56 -4.56
CA ASN A 296 9.55 -11.07 -5.39
C ASN A 296 8.89 -12.13 -6.30
N GLN A 297 9.43 -13.34 -6.45
CA GLN A 297 9.10 -14.32 -7.49
C GLN A 297 7.67 -14.86 -7.44
N ALA A 298 7.11 -15.11 -6.24
CA ALA A 298 5.77 -15.70 -6.13
C ALA A 298 4.72 -14.69 -5.62
N CYS A 299 5.14 -13.50 -5.24
CA CYS A 299 4.25 -12.39 -4.85
C CYS A 299 4.22 -11.33 -5.94
N LEU A 300 5.22 -10.44 -6.00
CA LEU A 300 5.23 -9.30 -6.91
C LEU A 300 5.18 -9.71 -8.39
N ASP A 301 6.00 -10.67 -8.82
CA ASP A 301 6.03 -11.08 -10.23
C ASP A 301 4.69 -11.69 -10.70
N ARG A 302 3.94 -12.31 -9.79
CA ARG A 302 2.64 -12.91 -10.12
C ARG A 302 1.52 -11.91 -10.34
N ILE A 303 1.61 -10.69 -9.78
CA ILE A 303 0.61 -9.64 -10.03
C ILE A 303 0.61 -9.14 -11.48
N PHE A 304 1.69 -9.38 -12.21
CA PHE A 304 1.77 -9.09 -13.65
C PHE A 304 1.27 -10.26 -14.51
N THR A 305 0.71 -11.29 -13.90
CA THR A 305 0.17 -12.48 -14.54
C THR A 305 -1.22 -12.80 -13.98
N ASP A 306 -1.94 -13.72 -14.60
CA ASP A 306 -3.25 -14.20 -14.10
C ASP A 306 -3.13 -15.18 -12.91
N ARG A 307 -1.96 -15.24 -12.27
CA ARG A 307 -1.71 -16.15 -11.15
C ARG A 307 -1.98 -15.45 -9.82
N VAL A 308 -2.55 -16.20 -8.88
CA VAL A 308 -2.73 -15.75 -7.50
C VAL A 308 -1.36 -15.54 -6.84
N ALA A 309 -1.19 -14.38 -6.19
CA ALA A 309 0.01 -14.10 -5.41
C ALA A 309 0.13 -15.06 -4.23
N THR A 310 1.33 -15.58 -4.01
CA THR A 310 1.69 -16.44 -2.88
C THR A 310 3.12 -16.12 -2.42
N CYS A 311 3.76 -16.98 -1.63
CA CYS A 311 5.12 -16.77 -1.16
C CYS A 311 5.98 -18.03 -1.34
N LEU A 312 7.25 -17.87 -1.74
CA LEU A 312 8.17 -19.01 -1.90
C LEU A 312 8.54 -19.66 -0.56
N VAL A 313 8.59 -18.86 0.51
CA VAL A 313 8.93 -19.36 1.85
C VAL A 313 7.68 -19.70 2.67
N ASN A 314 6.48 -19.47 2.13
CA ASN A 314 5.22 -19.84 2.76
C ASN A 314 4.25 -20.38 1.70
N PRO A 315 4.20 -21.68 1.45
CA PRO A 315 3.34 -22.28 0.44
C PRO A 315 1.84 -22.13 0.75
N ARG A 316 1.49 -21.82 2.01
CA ARG A 316 0.09 -21.59 2.43
C ARG A 316 -0.41 -20.18 2.07
N ALA A 317 0.49 -19.23 1.83
CA ALA A 317 0.12 -17.85 1.53
C ALA A 317 -0.81 -17.75 0.33
N GLY A 318 -1.99 -17.16 0.54
CA GLY A 318 -3.06 -17.07 -0.46
C GLY A 318 -3.82 -18.39 -0.70
N ARG A 319 -3.52 -19.45 0.07
CA ARG A 319 -4.12 -20.78 -0.05
C ARG A 319 -4.55 -21.36 1.31
N GLU A 320 -4.71 -20.52 2.32
CA GLU A 320 -4.90 -20.94 3.71
C GLU A 320 -6.16 -21.80 3.92
N ILE A 321 -7.19 -21.66 3.07
CA ILE A 321 -8.39 -22.53 3.14
C ILE A 321 -8.21 -23.89 2.46
N GLU A 322 -7.15 -24.07 1.67
CA GLU A 322 -6.88 -25.34 1.00
C GLU A 322 -6.14 -26.32 1.93
N PHE A 323 -5.54 -25.79 3.00
CA PHE A 323 -4.80 -26.59 3.97
C PHE A 323 -5.67 -26.84 5.21
N ASP A 324 -5.86 -28.11 5.52
CA ASP A 324 -6.51 -28.57 6.75
C ASP A 324 -5.42 -28.81 7.82
N ASP A 325 -5.47 -28.03 8.90
CA ASP A 325 -4.56 -28.16 10.05
C ASP A 325 -5.11 -29.10 11.14
N SER A 326 -6.22 -29.80 10.87
CA SER A 326 -6.76 -30.79 11.79
C SER A 326 -5.78 -31.96 11.97
N LYS A 327 -5.57 -32.34 13.25
CA LYS A 327 -4.77 -33.53 13.53
C LYS A 327 -5.48 -34.77 13.05
N THR A 328 -4.74 -35.63 12.33
CA THR A 328 -5.30 -36.91 11.90
C THR A 328 -5.66 -37.80 13.10
N THR A 329 -6.81 -38.46 13.03
CA THR A 329 -7.22 -39.48 14.00
C THR A 329 -6.60 -40.84 13.70
N ALA A 330 -5.95 -41.01 12.55
CA ALA A 330 -5.29 -42.23 12.12
C ALA A 330 -3.82 -41.94 11.73
N PRO A 331 -2.92 -41.77 12.71
CA PRO A 331 -1.52 -41.47 12.46
C PRO A 331 -0.85 -42.57 11.65
N LYS A 332 -0.01 -42.15 10.69
CA LYS A 332 0.76 -43.05 9.83
C LYS A 332 2.25 -42.76 9.98
N HIS A 333 3.05 -43.79 9.73
CA HIS A 333 4.50 -43.61 9.63
C HIS A 333 4.88 -43.31 8.16
N PHE A 334 5.59 -42.22 7.94
CA PHE A 334 6.13 -41.83 6.63
C PHE A 334 7.64 -41.86 6.67
N ALA A 335 8.26 -42.36 5.62
CA ALA A 335 9.69 -42.23 5.39
C ALA A 335 9.93 -41.08 4.41
N VAL A 336 10.67 -40.07 4.84
CA VAL A 336 11.04 -38.93 3.99
C VAL A 336 12.46 -39.15 3.48
N VAL A 337 12.58 -39.36 2.17
CA VAL A 337 13.89 -39.55 1.51
C VAL A 337 14.35 -38.22 0.92
N GLY A 338 15.37 -37.62 1.51
CA GLY A 338 15.96 -36.35 1.11
C GLY A 338 15.70 -35.20 2.12
N GLY A 339 16.79 -34.58 2.57
CA GLY A 339 16.80 -33.43 3.51
C GLY A 339 16.76 -32.08 2.82
N GLY A 340 16.28 -31.98 1.58
CA GLY A 340 16.07 -30.72 0.89
C GLY A 340 14.82 -29.98 1.39
N PRO A 341 14.55 -28.74 0.89
CA PRO A 341 13.43 -27.91 1.37
C PRO A 341 12.07 -28.64 1.36
N ALA A 342 11.79 -29.44 0.33
CA ALA A 342 10.53 -30.19 0.24
C ALA A 342 10.42 -31.28 1.31
N GLY A 343 11.51 -32.05 1.55
CA GLY A 343 11.51 -33.09 2.57
C GLY A 343 11.43 -32.53 3.97
N MET A 344 12.17 -31.46 4.25
CA MET A 344 12.07 -30.75 5.54
C MET A 344 10.67 -30.16 5.77
N ALA A 345 10.08 -29.50 4.77
CA ALA A 345 8.73 -28.97 4.88
C ALA A 345 7.68 -30.06 5.15
N PHE A 346 7.80 -31.20 4.48
CA PHE A 346 6.93 -32.36 4.72
C PHE A 346 7.08 -32.91 6.14
N ALA A 347 8.30 -32.97 6.67
CA ALA A 347 8.56 -33.54 8.00
C ALA A 347 8.12 -32.62 9.15
N ILE A 348 8.00 -31.30 8.90
CA ILE A 348 7.58 -30.30 9.90
C ILE A 348 6.06 -30.17 9.96
N ASN A 349 5.36 -30.34 8.85
CA ASN A 349 3.91 -30.25 8.75
C ASN A 349 3.23 -31.61 8.99
#